data_ff764b05c1a4bb5b8bae3e75732cc4d8
#
_entry.id   ff764b05c1a4bb5b8bae3e75732cc4d8
#
_cell.length_a   1.000
_cell.length_b   1.000
_cell.length_c   1.000
_cell.angle_alpha   90.00
_cell.angle_beta   90.00
_cell.angle_gamma   90.00
#
_symmetry.space_group_name_H-M   'P 1'
#
loop_
_entity.id
_entity.type
_entity.pdbx_description
1 polymer ?
#
loop_
_entity_poly.entity_id
_entity_poly.type
_entity_poly.pdbx_seq_one_letter_code
_entity_poly.pdbx_strand_id
1 'polypeptide(L)'
;MSVSALHNDASKKGAIILCGGKSSRMGRDKATLPFGPELMLQRVVRLLSEEVDSSAIVVVSAMGQILPPLPPEIRVACDENPGRGPLEGLAAGLKAMPDHVEAVYATSCDVPLMATSFVRAMFDHLGEHEIAVPVEGQFHHPLAAVYRPRILTVVQQLLAANKLRPRFLFDEVPTIEVDVESLRVFDPTLSTLMNLNHPEDYEKALEQLENRS
;
A
#
# COMPACT_ATOMS: atom_id res chain seq x y z
N MET A 1 10.70 -6.02 27.14
CA MET A 1 11.32 -5.97 25.79
C MET A 1 12.07 -4.66 25.66
N SER A 2 13.32 -4.69 25.21
CA SER A 2 14.18 -3.50 25.14
C SER A 2 13.72 -2.58 24.00
N VAL A 3 13.75 -1.26 24.20
CA VAL A 3 13.45 -0.21 23.20
C VAL A 3 14.31 -0.39 21.93
N SER A 4 15.52 -0.95 22.07
CA SER A 4 16.42 -1.29 20.96
C SER A 4 15.89 -2.39 20.03
N ALA A 5 15.11 -3.35 20.53
CA ALA A 5 14.55 -4.43 19.70
C ALA A 5 13.39 -3.93 18.83
N LEU A 6 12.59 -2.99 19.34
CA LEU A 6 11.48 -2.38 18.60
C LEU A 6 11.98 -1.46 17.46
N HIS A 7 13.11 -0.74 17.68
CA HIS A 7 13.72 0.10 16.64
C HIS A 7 14.34 -0.73 15.50
N ASN A 8 14.91 -1.90 15.82
CA ASN A 8 15.55 -2.77 14.82
C ASN A 8 14.52 -3.47 13.90
N ASP A 9 13.29 -3.66 14.37
CA ASP A 9 12.23 -4.30 13.58
C ASP A 9 11.57 -3.31 12.58
N ALA A 10 11.37 -2.06 12.98
CA ALA A 10 10.82 -1.02 12.09
C ALA A 10 11.77 -0.67 10.92
N SER A 11 13.09 -0.74 11.13
CA SER A 11 14.09 -0.43 10.10
C SER A 11 14.13 -1.44 8.94
N LYS A 12 13.52 -2.63 9.12
CA LYS A 12 13.43 -3.68 8.09
C LYS A 12 12.09 -3.70 7.35
N LYS A 13 11.16 -2.83 7.75
CA LYS A 13 9.85 -2.67 7.16
C LYS A 13 9.83 -1.47 6.23
N GLY A 14 9.14 -1.59 5.12
CA GLY A 14 8.93 -0.51 4.17
C GLY A 14 7.50 -0.45 3.67
N ALA A 15 7.20 0.54 2.84
CA ALA A 15 5.88 0.66 2.23
C ALA A 15 5.97 1.10 0.77
N ILE A 16 5.02 0.65 -0.05
CA ILE A 16 4.80 1.09 -1.43
C ILE A 16 3.40 1.69 -1.52
N ILE A 17 3.31 2.92 -2.04
CA ILE A 17 2.05 3.63 -2.27
C ILE A 17 1.87 3.81 -3.78
N LEU A 18 0.89 3.12 -4.36
CA LEU A 18 0.57 3.27 -5.77
C LEU A 18 -0.34 4.49 -5.98
N CYS A 19 0.15 5.47 -6.73
CA CYS A 19 -0.59 6.71 -7.07
C CYS A 19 -1.05 6.72 -8.52
N GLY A 20 -0.49 5.86 -9.37
CA GLY A 20 -0.82 5.74 -10.77
C GLY A 20 -2.19 5.11 -11.01
N GLY A 21 -2.94 5.66 -11.95
CA GLY A 21 -4.24 5.15 -12.38
C GLY A 21 -5.03 6.24 -13.10
N LYS A 22 -5.89 5.84 -14.04
CA LYS A 22 -6.79 6.80 -14.71
C LYS A 22 -7.89 7.23 -13.72
N SER A 23 -7.66 8.33 -12.99
CA SER A 23 -8.65 8.97 -12.09
C SER A 23 -9.83 9.60 -12.87
N SER A 24 -10.25 8.97 -13.96
CA SER A 24 -11.28 9.49 -14.86
C SER A 24 -12.64 9.69 -14.20
N ARG A 25 -12.92 8.94 -13.13
CA ARG A 25 -14.22 8.99 -12.43
C ARG A 25 -14.32 10.15 -11.42
N MET A 26 -13.20 10.61 -10.87
CA MET A 26 -13.13 11.71 -9.90
C MET A 26 -12.87 13.07 -10.56
N GLY A 27 -12.56 13.12 -11.88
CA GLY A 27 -12.25 14.34 -12.62
C GLY A 27 -10.97 15.06 -12.17
N ARG A 28 -10.32 14.58 -11.11
CA ARG A 28 -9.07 15.10 -10.52
C ARG A 28 -8.16 13.97 -10.10
N ASP A 29 -6.86 14.27 -9.97
CA ASP A 29 -5.89 13.32 -9.44
C ASP A 29 -6.17 13.08 -7.94
N LYS A 30 -6.41 11.81 -7.58
CA LYS A 30 -6.71 11.42 -6.19
C LYS A 30 -5.59 11.80 -5.22
N ALA A 31 -4.33 11.71 -5.64
CA ALA A 31 -3.18 12.05 -4.81
C ALA A 31 -3.23 13.49 -4.27
N THR A 32 -3.87 14.40 -5.02
CA THR A 32 -3.96 15.84 -4.71
C THR A 32 -5.32 16.28 -4.15
N LEU A 33 -6.25 15.36 -3.91
CA LEU A 33 -7.53 15.69 -3.30
C LEU A 33 -7.33 16.07 -1.82
N PRO A 34 -7.94 17.19 -1.34
CA PRO A 34 -7.92 17.56 0.07
C PRO A 34 -8.57 16.48 0.95
N PHE A 35 -7.98 16.19 2.10
CA PHE A 35 -8.57 15.29 3.09
C PHE A 35 -8.28 15.80 4.51
N GLY A 36 -9.17 16.58 5.06
CA GLY A 36 -8.93 17.37 6.26
C GLY A 36 -7.84 18.43 6.03
N PRO A 37 -6.83 18.55 6.90
CA PRO A 37 -5.74 19.51 6.76
C PRO A 37 -4.64 19.07 5.76
N GLU A 38 -4.74 17.87 5.20
CA GLU A 38 -3.73 17.23 4.34
C GLU A 38 -4.30 16.95 2.94
N LEU A 39 -3.44 16.60 1.99
CA LEU A 39 -3.84 15.94 0.74
C LEU A 39 -3.84 14.42 0.93
N MET A 40 -4.66 13.71 0.16
CA MET A 40 -4.85 12.25 0.35
C MET A 40 -3.54 11.49 0.37
N LEU A 41 -2.63 11.74 -0.57
CA LEU A 41 -1.32 11.08 -0.58
C LEU A 41 -0.49 11.45 0.66
N GLN A 42 -0.48 12.72 1.06
CA GLN A 42 0.27 13.17 2.24
C GLN A 42 -0.22 12.46 3.51
N ARG A 43 -1.53 12.29 3.63
CA ARG A 43 -2.13 11.55 4.75
C ARG A 43 -1.73 10.09 4.76
N VAL A 44 -1.78 9.39 3.62
CA VAL A 44 -1.36 7.99 3.54
C VAL A 44 0.12 7.84 3.87
N VAL A 45 0.98 8.74 3.37
CA VAL A 45 2.41 8.78 3.73
C VAL A 45 2.60 8.96 5.23
N ARG A 46 1.91 9.93 5.86
CA ARG A 46 2.02 10.16 7.31
C ARG A 46 1.58 8.94 8.13
N LEU A 47 0.44 8.32 7.78
CA LEU A 47 -0.03 7.13 8.48
C LEU A 47 0.98 5.97 8.38
N LEU A 48 1.57 5.74 7.22
CA LEU A 48 2.59 4.71 7.04
C LEU A 48 3.89 5.04 7.79
N SER A 49 4.26 6.31 7.91
CA SER A 49 5.43 6.75 8.70
C SER A 49 5.30 6.46 10.19
N GLU A 50 4.11 6.10 10.68
CA GLU A 50 3.92 5.61 12.05
C GLU A 50 4.36 4.14 12.24
N GLU A 51 4.45 3.36 11.14
CA GLU A 51 4.72 1.92 11.16
C GLU A 51 6.07 1.55 10.52
N VAL A 52 6.59 2.37 9.60
CA VAL A 52 7.84 2.13 8.88
C VAL A 52 8.69 3.38 8.83
N ASP A 53 10.00 3.23 8.60
CA ASP A 53 10.89 4.36 8.39
C ASP A 53 10.49 5.12 7.11
N SER A 54 10.38 6.45 7.18
CA SER A 54 9.99 7.28 6.03
C SER A 54 10.93 7.12 4.83
N SER A 55 12.22 6.84 5.06
CA SER A 55 13.21 6.57 3.99
C SER A 55 13.00 5.22 3.29
N ALA A 56 12.17 4.35 3.88
CA ALA A 56 11.72 3.07 3.32
C ALA A 56 10.29 3.14 2.73
N ILE A 57 9.75 4.34 2.53
CA ILE A 57 8.49 4.55 1.81
C ILE A 57 8.79 4.90 0.36
N VAL A 58 8.17 4.18 -0.58
CA VAL A 58 8.26 4.42 -2.01
C VAL A 58 6.87 4.78 -2.56
N VAL A 59 6.75 5.97 -3.10
CA VAL A 59 5.55 6.41 -3.85
C VAL A 59 5.77 6.09 -5.32
N VAL A 60 4.87 5.31 -5.91
CA VAL A 60 4.92 4.98 -7.34
C VAL A 60 3.92 5.84 -8.10
N SER A 61 4.42 6.75 -8.92
CA SER A 61 3.62 7.65 -9.74
C SER A 61 3.46 7.13 -11.17
N ALA A 62 2.42 7.59 -11.86
CA ALA A 62 2.36 7.46 -13.32
C ALA A 62 3.35 8.43 -13.99
N MET A 63 3.75 8.12 -15.22
CA MET A 63 4.60 9.00 -16.01
C MET A 63 3.96 10.38 -16.18
N GLY A 64 4.69 11.43 -15.80
CA GLY A 64 4.22 12.83 -15.90
C GLY A 64 3.17 13.24 -14.86
N GLN A 65 2.84 12.39 -13.88
CA GLN A 65 1.95 12.75 -12.79
C GLN A 65 2.62 13.77 -11.86
N ILE A 66 1.88 14.82 -11.51
CA ILE A 66 2.34 15.84 -10.55
C ILE A 66 1.89 15.38 -9.16
N LEU A 67 2.86 15.05 -8.32
CA LEU A 67 2.60 14.70 -6.92
C LEU A 67 2.56 15.96 -6.04
N PRO A 68 1.81 15.94 -4.93
CA PRO A 68 1.90 16.98 -3.92
C PRO A 68 3.31 16.98 -3.26
N PRO A 69 3.69 18.08 -2.60
CA PRO A 69 4.94 18.10 -1.83
C PRO A 69 4.98 16.95 -0.80
N LEU A 70 6.07 16.18 -0.81
CA LEU A 70 6.32 15.07 0.10
C LEU A 70 7.57 15.37 0.94
N PRO A 71 7.73 14.77 2.13
CA PRO A 71 8.96 14.80 2.87
C PRO A 71 10.15 14.34 2.01
N PRO A 72 11.34 14.96 2.14
CA PRO A 72 12.47 14.73 1.24
C PRO A 72 13.04 13.31 1.30
N GLU A 73 12.82 12.60 2.39
CA GLU A 73 13.22 11.20 2.58
C GLU A 73 12.36 10.19 1.81
N ILE A 74 11.13 10.58 1.41
CA ILE A 74 10.22 9.71 0.64
C ILE A 74 10.78 9.51 -0.77
N ARG A 75 10.90 8.25 -1.16
CA ARG A 75 11.36 7.88 -2.51
C ARG A 75 10.21 7.94 -3.51
N VAL A 76 10.49 8.40 -4.71
CA VAL A 76 9.51 8.40 -5.81
C VAL A 76 10.05 7.51 -6.92
N ALA A 77 9.26 6.51 -7.31
CA ALA A 77 9.46 5.68 -8.49
C ALA A 77 8.39 5.99 -9.55
N CYS A 78 8.65 5.65 -10.80
CA CYS A 78 7.70 5.84 -11.89
C CYS A 78 7.25 4.49 -12.45
N ASP A 79 5.96 4.33 -12.67
CA ASP A 79 5.40 3.25 -13.50
C ASP A 79 5.68 3.59 -14.98
N GLU A 80 6.64 2.90 -15.57
CA GLU A 80 7.07 3.12 -16.95
C GLU A 80 6.11 2.51 -17.99
N ASN A 81 5.22 1.60 -17.55
CA ASN A 81 4.30 0.87 -18.42
C ASN A 81 2.83 1.09 -18.01
N PRO A 82 2.29 2.31 -18.17
CA PRO A 82 0.97 2.65 -17.68
C PRO A 82 -0.13 1.78 -18.29
N GLY A 83 -1.09 1.40 -17.45
CA GLY A 83 -2.26 0.60 -17.89
C GLY A 83 -2.06 -0.91 -17.80
N ARG A 84 -0.91 -1.40 -17.32
CA ARG A 84 -0.68 -2.84 -17.07
C ARG A 84 -1.14 -3.30 -15.67
N GLY A 85 -1.78 -2.42 -14.92
CA GLY A 85 -2.38 -2.77 -13.64
C GLY A 85 -1.42 -2.67 -12.44
N PRO A 86 -1.91 -3.02 -11.23
CA PRO A 86 -1.16 -2.78 -9.99
C PRO A 86 0.13 -3.62 -9.84
N LEU A 87 0.26 -4.72 -10.57
CA LEU A 87 1.45 -5.56 -10.52
C LEU A 87 2.69 -4.85 -11.10
N GLU A 88 2.51 -4.00 -12.13
CA GLU A 88 3.58 -3.17 -12.70
C GLU A 88 4.05 -2.12 -11.69
N GLY A 89 3.10 -1.43 -11.05
CA GLY A 89 3.43 -0.48 -9.99
C GLY A 89 4.12 -1.14 -8.79
N LEU A 90 3.69 -2.34 -8.40
CA LEU A 90 4.36 -3.13 -7.37
C LEU A 90 5.80 -3.44 -7.75
N ALA A 91 6.06 -3.86 -9.00
CA ALA A 91 7.41 -4.12 -9.49
C ALA A 91 8.30 -2.88 -9.44
N ALA A 92 7.77 -1.71 -9.88
CA ALA A 92 8.49 -0.44 -9.81
C ALA A 92 8.83 -0.05 -8.37
N GLY A 93 7.88 -0.20 -7.44
CA GLY A 93 8.08 0.06 -6.03
C GLY A 93 9.10 -0.87 -5.38
N LEU A 94 9.02 -2.18 -5.63
CA LEU A 94 9.97 -3.17 -5.11
C LEU A 94 11.40 -2.93 -5.63
N LYS A 95 11.54 -2.54 -6.90
CA LYS A 95 12.84 -2.20 -7.50
C LYS A 95 13.50 -0.97 -6.86
N ALA A 96 12.70 -0.01 -6.38
CA ALA A 96 13.17 1.22 -5.75
C ALA A 96 13.37 1.08 -4.23
N MET A 97 12.98 -0.06 -3.65
CA MET A 97 13.08 -0.32 -2.21
C MET A 97 14.54 -0.41 -1.77
N PRO A 98 14.92 0.14 -0.60
CA PRO A 98 16.26 -0.06 -0.04
C PRO A 98 16.57 -1.52 0.25
N ASP A 99 17.82 -1.94 0.03
CA ASP A 99 18.26 -3.35 0.14
C ASP A 99 18.10 -3.94 1.56
N HIS A 100 18.09 -3.09 2.61
CA HIS A 100 17.93 -3.54 3.99
C HIS A 100 16.49 -3.88 4.38
N VAL A 101 15.51 -3.51 3.54
CA VAL A 101 14.09 -3.77 3.79
C VAL A 101 13.78 -5.23 3.49
N GLU A 102 13.18 -5.92 4.47
CA GLU A 102 12.85 -7.35 4.39
C GLU A 102 11.35 -7.61 4.15
N ALA A 103 10.49 -6.63 4.46
CA ALA A 103 9.05 -6.72 4.27
C ALA A 103 8.45 -5.36 3.87
N VAL A 104 7.50 -5.36 2.94
CA VAL A 104 6.92 -4.14 2.35
C VAL A 104 5.41 -4.22 2.35
N TYR A 105 4.74 -3.27 2.99
CA TYR A 105 3.30 -3.11 2.87
C TYR A 105 2.96 -2.35 1.59
N ALA A 106 2.13 -2.93 0.72
CA ALA A 106 1.68 -2.28 -0.51
C ALA A 106 0.25 -1.74 -0.35
N THR A 107 0.05 -0.49 -0.75
CA THR A 107 -1.23 0.19 -0.70
C THR A 107 -1.40 1.16 -1.87
N SER A 108 -2.51 1.89 -1.89
CA SER A 108 -2.78 2.96 -2.86
C SER A 108 -3.02 4.30 -2.16
N CYS A 109 -2.92 5.40 -2.92
CA CYS A 109 -3.11 6.74 -2.35
C CYS A 109 -4.56 7.07 -2.01
N ASP A 110 -5.52 6.21 -2.34
CA ASP A 110 -6.96 6.44 -2.17
C ASP A 110 -7.58 5.71 -0.96
N VAL A 111 -6.76 5.39 0.05
CA VAL A 111 -7.18 4.81 1.33
C VAL A 111 -6.85 5.71 2.55
N PRO A 112 -7.34 6.94 2.61
CA PRO A 112 -6.94 7.91 3.65
C PRO A 112 -7.48 7.58 5.04
N LEU A 113 -8.37 6.60 5.17
CA LEU A 113 -8.91 6.10 6.44
C LEU A 113 -8.20 4.85 6.95
N MET A 114 -7.05 4.50 6.37
CA MET A 114 -6.23 3.35 6.76
C MET A 114 -5.92 3.36 8.26
N ALA A 115 -6.12 2.22 8.93
CA ALA A 115 -5.74 2.00 10.32
C ALA A 115 -4.30 1.47 10.40
N THR A 116 -3.43 2.17 11.14
CA THR A 116 -2.02 1.76 11.29
C THR A 116 -1.90 0.44 12.05
N SER A 117 -2.82 0.15 12.97
CA SER A 117 -2.95 -1.16 13.63
C SER A 117 -3.18 -2.32 12.66
N PHE A 118 -3.97 -2.10 11.59
CA PHE A 118 -4.16 -3.09 10.52
C PHE A 118 -2.85 -3.35 9.77
N VAL A 119 -2.12 -2.28 9.41
CA VAL A 119 -0.81 -2.40 8.74
C VAL A 119 0.17 -3.22 9.58
N ARG A 120 0.25 -2.93 10.88
CA ARG A 120 1.10 -3.67 11.84
C ARG A 120 0.71 -5.13 11.89
N ALA A 121 -0.58 -5.44 12.01
CA ALA A 121 -1.07 -6.81 12.03
C ALA A 121 -0.71 -7.58 10.76
N MET A 122 -0.77 -6.93 9.59
CA MET A 122 -0.38 -7.56 8.33
C MET A 122 1.12 -7.91 8.27
N PHE A 123 1.99 -7.06 8.83
CA PHE A 123 3.41 -7.41 8.99
C PHE A 123 3.59 -8.63 9.90
N ASP A 124 2.84 -8.69 11.00
CA ASP A 124 2.93 -9.79 11.98
C ASP A 124 2.44 -11.12 11.37
N HIS A 125 1.44 -11.08 10.48
CA HIS A 125 0.94 -12.26 9.77
C HIS A 125 1.90 -12.81 8.72
N LEU A 126 2.88 -12.04 8.24
CA LEU A 126 3.81 -12.50 7.19
C LEU A 126 4.59 -13.76 7.59
N GLY A 127 5.07 -13.84 8.83
CA GLY A 127 5.84 -14.99 9.32
C GLY A 127 6.95 -15.39 8.35
N GLU A 128 7.00 -16.68 7.99
CA GLU A 128 7.97 -17.24 7.05
C GLU A 128 7.52 -17.18 5.58
N HIS A 129 6.32 -16.64 5.31
CA HIS A 129 5.77 -16.55 3.95
C HIS A 129 6.41 -15.41 3.14
N GLU A 130 6.24 -15.47 1.82
CA GLU A 130 6.65 -14.41 0.90
C GLU A 130 5.62 -13.30 0.83
N ILE A 131 4.34 -13.63 1.05
CA ILE A 131 3.21 -12.70 0.99
C ILE A 131 2.25 -13.00 2.13
N ALA A 132 1.74 -11.93 2.76
CA ALA A 132 0.53 -11.97 3.57
C ALA A 132 -0.53 -11.08 2.90
N VAL A 133 -1.67 -11.67 2.53
CA VAL A 133 -2.72 -10.96 1.79
C VAL A 133 -4.08 -11.10 2.50
N PRO A 134 -4.82 -10.01 2.74
CA PRO A 134 -6.17 -10.07 3.26
C PRO A 134 -7.13 -10.66 2.22
N VAL A 135 -8.04 -11.52 2.68
CA VAL A 135 -9.03 -12.19 1.82
C VAL A 135 -10.43 -12.04 2.41
N GLU A 136 -11.38 -11.62 1.57
CA GLU A 136 -12.80 -11.59 1.86
C GLU A 136 -13.52 -12.60 0.95
N GLY A 137 -13.84 -13.77 1.49
CA GLY A 137 -14.36 -14.89 0.71
C GLY A 137 -13.35 -15.36 -0.35
N GLN A 138 -13.58 -15.02 -1.63
CA GLN A 138 -12.67 -15.31 -2.74
C GLN A 138 -11.91 -14.07 -3.24
N PHE A 139 -12.07 -12.94 -2.56
CA PHE A 139 -11.54 -11.66 -2.98
C PHE A 139 -10.26 -11.34 -2.21
N HIS A 140 -9.14 -11.24 -2.92
CA HIS A 140 -7.87 -10.82 -2.34
C HIS A 140 -7.73 -9.31 -2.40
N HIS A 141 -7.11 -8.72 -1.38
CA HIS A 141 -6.79 -7.28 -1.30
C HIS A 141 -5.27 -7.04 -1.50
N PRO A 142 -4.76 -7.11 -2.73
CA PRO A 142 -3.32 -7.03 -3.02
C PRO A 142 -2.69 -5.66 -2.69
N LEU A 143 -3.52 -4.61 -2.55
CA LEU A 143 -3.10 -3.27 -2.13
C LEU A 143 -3.49 -2.97 -0.66
N ALA A 144 -3.50 -4.01 0.17
CA ALA A 144 -3.52 -3.97 1.62
C ALA A 144 -2.66 -5.13 2.17
N ALA A 145 -1.68 -5.58 1.43
CA ALA A 145 -0.91 -6.80 1.63
C ALA A 145 0.56 -6.51 1.92
N VAL A 146 1.24 -7.45 2.56
CA VAL A 146 2.68 -7.40 2.83
C VAL A 146 3.42 -8.37 1.92
N TYR A 147 4.53 -7.94 1.37
CA TYR A 147 5.37 -8.65 0.40
C TYR A 147 6.81 -8.66 0.84
N ARG A 148 7.54 -9.76 0.62
CA ARG A 148 9.00 -9.73 0.71
C ARG A 148 9.60 -9.17 -0.59
N PRO A 149 10.58 -8.23 -0.55
CA PRO A 149 11.15 -7.64 -1.76
C PRO A 149 11.74 -8.64 -2.75
N ARG A 150 12.21 -9.78 -2.27
CA ARG A 150 12.81 -10.85 -3.10
C ARG A 150 11.85 -11.48 -4.11
N ILE A 151 10.52 -11.28 -3.98
CA ILE A 151 9.55 -11.75 -4.98
C ILE A 151 9.62 -10.97 -6.29
N LEU A 152 10.39 -9.88 -6.37
CA LEU A 152 10.51 -9.03 -7.58
C LEU A 152 10.81 -9.85 -8.83
N THR A 153 11.67 -10.87 -8.74
CA THR A 153 12.00 -11.73 -9.88
C THR A 153 10.76 -12.47 -10.41
N VAL A 154 9.91 -12.98 -9.50
CA VAL A 154 8.67 -13.68 -9.89
C VAL A 154 7.66 -12.69 -10.48
N VAL A 155 7.53 -11.50 -9.90
CA VAL A 155 6.69 -10.41 -10.44
C VAL A 155 7.11 -10.07 -11.87
N GLN A 156 8.41 -9.91 -12.14
CA GLN A 156 8.94 -9.63 -13.48
C GLN A 156 8.65 -10.77 -14.48
N GLN A 157 8.76 -12.04 -14.05
CA GLN A 157 8.39 -13.19 -14.89
C GLN A 157 6.91 -13.18 -15.26
N LEU A 158 6.02 -12.89 -14.31
CA LEU A 158 4.59 -12.77 -14.56
C LEU A 158 4.28 -11.62 -15.54
N LEU A 159 4.91 -10.47 -15.36
CA LEU A 159 4.77 -9.32 -16.25
C LEU A 159 5.26 -9.64 -17.68
N ALA A 160 6.39 -10.34 -17.82
CA ALA A 160 6.91 -10.79 -19.10
C ALA A 160 5.96 -11.79 -19.80
N ALA A 161 5.27 -12.65 -19.00
CA ALA A 161 4.27 -13.58 -19.48
C ALA A 161 2.87 -12.95 -19.71
N ASN A 162 2.76 -11.60 -19.57
CA ASN A 162 1.50 -10.85 -19.65
C ASN A 162 0.44 -11.29 -18.63
N LYS A 163 0.83 -11.87 -17.51
CA LYS A 163 -0.02 -12.20 -16.36
C LYS A 163 -0.07 -10.99 -15.42
N LEU A 164 -0.97 -10.06 -15.68
CA LEU A 164 -0.97 -8.72 -15.06
C LEU A 164 -1.73 -8.63 -13.73
N ARG A 165 -2.46 -9.67 -13.34
CA ARG A 165 -3.28 -9.67 -12.12
C ARG A 165 -2.46 -10.16 -10.93
N PRO A 166 -2.43 -9.44 -9.78
CA PRO A 166 -1.68 -9.85 -8.59
C PRO A 166 -2.01 -11.25 -8.07
N ARG A 167 -3.24 -11.74 -8.30
CA ARG A 167 -3.66 -13.10 -7.90
C ARG A 167 -2.73 -14.19 -8.44
N PHE A 168 -2.16 -14.00 -9.64
CA PHE A 168 -1.22 -14.99 -10.19
C PHE A 168 0.06 -15.12 -9.37
N LEU A 169 0.42 -14.07 -8.63
CA LEU A 169 1.58 -14.08 -7.75
C LEU A 169 1.36 -14.98 -6.53
N PHE A 170 0.12 -15.03 -6.02
CA PHE A 170 -0.23 -15.84 -4.85
C PHE A 170 -0.14 -17.35 -5.11
N ASP A 171 -0.28 -17.76 -6.37
CA ASP A 171 -0.12 -19.16 -6.80
C ASP A 171 1.37 -19.55 -7.00
N GLU A 172 2.27 -18.57 -7.19
CA GLU A 172 3.67 -18.80 -7.57
C GLU A 172 4.62 -18.78 -6.37
N VAL A 173 4.22 -18.19 -5.22
CA VAL A 173 5.09 -18.07 -4.04
C VAL A 173 4.32 -18.43 -2.76
N PRO A 174 5.00 -18.86 -1.69
CA PRO A 174 4.38 -19.13 -0.39
C PRO A 174 3.60 -17.92 0.12
N THR A 175 2.28 -18.01 0.11
CA THR A 175 1.35 -16.93 0.49
C THR A 175 0.48 -17.38 1.65
N ILE A 176 0.35 -16.52 2.66
CA ILE A 176 -0.65 -16.68 3.70
C ILE A 176 -1.85 -15.78 3.41
N GLU A 177 -3.02 -16.39 3.35
CA GLU A 177 -4.30 -15.71 3.25
C GLU A 177 -4.80 -15.39 4.65
N VAL A 178 -5.10 -14.12 4.90
CA VAL A 178 -5.59 -13.62 6.20
C VAL A 178 -7.04 -13.23 6.06
N ASP A 179 -7.94 -13.95 6.74
CA ASP A 179 -9.38 -13.62 6.74
C ASP A 179 -9.59 -12.20 7.28
N VAL A 180 -10.25 -11.33 6.50
CA VAL A 180 -10.56 -9.94 6.89
C VAL A 180 -11.35 -9.85 8.19
N GLU A 181 -12.18 -10.85 8.51
CA GLU A 181 -12.93 -10.87 9.77
C GLU A 181 -12.00 -10.94 10.99
N SER A 182 -10.85 -11.63 10.89
CA SER A 182 -9.84 -11.66 11.94
C SER A 182 -9.14 -10.30 12.13
N LEU A 183 -9.11 -9.47 11.10
CA LEU A 183 -8.49 -8.15 11.12
C LEU A 183 -9.39 -7.05 11.73
N ARG A 184 -10.69 -7.32 11.96
CA ARG A 184 -11.61 -6.37 12.62
C ARG A 184 -11.21 -6.01 14.05
N VAL A 185 -10.40 -6.81 14.70
CA VAL A 185 -9.81 -6.48 16.01
C VAL A 185 -8.88 -5.26 15.90
N PHE A 186 -8.27 -5.05 14.74
CA PHE A 186 -7.33 -3.98 14.45
C PHE A 186 -7.96 -2.82 13.68
N ASP A 187 -8.97 -3.10 12.85
CA ASP A 187 -9.76 -2.12 12.10
C ASP A 187 -11.24 -2.57 12.07
N PRO A 188 -12.05 -2.21 13.07
CA PRO A 188 -13.41 -2.71 13.23
C PRO A 188 -14.32 -2.48 12.02
N THR A 189 -14.10 -1.42 11.28
CA THR A 189 -14.88 -1.04 10.09
C THR A 189 -14.24 -1.49 8.78
N LEU A 190 -13.03 -2.08 8.83
CA LEU A 190 -12.20 -2.41 7.65
C LEU A 190 -12.00 -1.21 6.72
N SER A 191 -11.90 -0.01 7.30
CA SER A 191 -11.71 1.23 6.55
C SER A 191 -10.40 1.25 5.74
N THR A 192 -9.41 0.44 6.13
CA THR A 192 -8.17 0.21 5.39
C THR A 192 -8.41 -0.43 4.01
N LEU A 193 -9.49 -1.18 3.84
CA LEU A 193 -9.83 -1.85 2.59
C LEU A 193 -10.77 -1.00 1.69
N MET A 194 -11.19 0.17 2.17
CA MET A 194 -12.12 1.04 1.46
C MET A 194 -11.39 2.03 0.54
N ASN A 195 -11.37 1.72 -0.75
CA ASN A 195 -10.83 2.64 -1.76
C ASN A 195 -11.86 3.72 -2.11
N LEU A 196 -11.44 4.99 -2.09
CA LEU A 196 -12.31 6.11 -2.49
C LEU A 196 -12.32 6.24 -4.03
N ASN A 197 -13.22 5.50 -4.68
CA ASN A 197 -13.31 5.41 -6.14
C ASN A 197 -14.34 6.37 -6.75
N HIS A 198 -15.35 6.78 -5.97
CA HIS A 198 -16.44 7.66 -6.39
C HIS A 198 -16.51 8.91 -5.51
N PRO A 199 -17.08 10.04 -6.00
CA PRO A 199 -17.27 11.24 -5.20
C PRO A 199 -18.03 10.98 -3.89
N GLU A 200 -19.02 10.11 -3.92
CA GLU A 200 -19.83 9.74 -2.75
C GLU A 200 -19.01 9.02 -1.67
N ASP A 201 -18.03 8.19 -2.09
CA ASP A 201 -17.11 7.51 -1.16
C ASP A 201 -16.23 8.55 -0.44
N TYR A 202 -15.77 9.55 -1.20
CA TYR A 202 -14.93 10.63 -0.69
C TYR A 202 -15.69 11.51 0.31
N GLU A 203 -16.93 11.90 -0.01
CA GLU A 203 -17.78 12.71 0.89
C GLU A 203 -18.04 11.97 2.21
N LYS A 204 -18.43 10.69 2.15
CA LYS A 204 -18.61 9.85 3.35
C LYS A 204 -17.32 9.71 4.17
N ALA A 205 -16.18 9.60 3.52
CA ALA A 205 -14.90 9.49 4.21
C ALA A 205 -14.53 10.80 4.93
N LEU A 206 -14.86 11.96 4.38
CA LEU A 206 -14.69 13.26 5.04
C LEU A 206 -15.59 13.38 6.28
N GLU A 207 -16.87 12.99 6.20
CA GLU A 207 -17.77 12.95 7.35
C GLU A 207 -17.25 12.05 8.48
N GLN A 208 -16.67 10.88 8.12
CA GLN A 208 -16.05 9.99 9.10
C GLN A 208 -14.81 10.60 9.76
N LEU A 209 -14.04 11.40 9.04
CA LEU A 209 -12.88 12.10 9.59
C LEU A 209 -13.31 13.15 10.62
N GLU A 210 -14.33 13.94 10.32
CA GLU A 210 -14.89 14.97 11.23
C GLU A 210 -15.41 14.35 12.53
N ASN A 211 -16.06 13.19 12.44
CA ASN A 211 -16.60 12.47 13.60
C ASN A 211 -15.52 11.80 14.48
N ARG A 212 -14.28 11.71 14.01
CA ARG A 212 -13.13 11.15 14.76
C ARG A 212 -12.25 12.23 15.42
N SER A 213 -12.48 13.50 15.08
CA SER A 213 -11.73 14.67 15.59
C SER A 213 -12.38 15.23 16.85
#